data_478079872e7c7024cea5f9c941f503a4
#
_entry.id   478079872e7c7024cea5f9c941f503a4
#
_cell.length_a   1.000
_cell.length_b   1.000
_cell.length_c   1.000
_cell.angle_alpha   90.00
_cell.angle_beta   90.00
_cell.angle_gamma   90.00
#
_symmetry.space_group_name_H-M   'P 1'
#
loop_
_entity.id
_entity.type
_entity.pdbx_description
1 polymer ?
#
loop_
_entity_poly.entity_id
_entity_poly.type
_entity_poly.pdbx_seq_one_letter_code
_entity_poly.pdbx_strand_id
1 'polypeptide(L)'
;LLSRLAAGGVERLGIELQVGPGTFRSVECERLEDHRMDFEGIRVRARDVERLHAQDRHRAGGGGRTLAVGSTSVRTLESLPPSLEEAIAAGSDLEFATDLMLVPGMPVRRCDLLLTNFHLPRSTLIALVAAFVGLDRIKSLYAMAAREGYRFFSYGDAMLVLPEAIIAPR
;
A
#
# COMPACT_ATOMS: atom_id res chain seq x y z
N LEU A 1 13.00 -16.09 7.41
CA LEU A 1 12.34 -14.86 7.82
C LEU A 1 10.88 -15.10 8.20
N LEU A 2 10.04 -15.61 7.27
CA LEU A 2 8.58 -15.77 7.49
C LEU A 2 8.26 -16.65 8.72
N SER A 3 8.99 -17.78 8.92
CA SER A 3 8.81 -18.63 10.10
C SER A 3 9.16 -17.92 11.41
N ARG A 4 10.17 -17.06 11.40
CA ARG A 4 10.55 -16.25 12.57
C ARG A 4 9.50 -15.18 12.88
N LEU A 5 8.92 -14.56 11.86
CA LEU A 5 7.82 -13.60 12.04
C LEU A 5 6.60 -14.29 12.67
N ALA A 6 6.21 -15.45 12.13
CA ALA A 6 5.12 -16.25 12.68
C ALA A 6 5.36 -16.65 14.14
N ALA A 7 6.56 -17.11 14.48
CA ALA A 7 6.95 -17.44 15.85
C ALA A 7 6.95 -16.20 16.78
N GLY A 8 7.14 -15.00 16.22
CA GLY A 8 7.02 -13.73 16.93
C GLY A 8 5.58 -13.17 17.00
N GLY A 9 4.57 -13.96 16.61
CA GLY A 9 3.17 -13.56 16.66
C GLY A 9 2.72 -12.66 15.51
N VAL A 10 3.53 -12.51 14.44
CA VAL A 10 3.15 -11.72 13.27
C VAL A 10 2.27 -12.57 12.37
N GLU A 11 1.03 -12.16 12.23
CA GLU A 11 0.07 -12.80 11.33
C GLU A 11 0.30 -12.34 9.88
N ARG A 12 0.14 -13.26 8.92
CA ARG A 12 0.30 -12.97 7.50
C ARG A 12 -0.97 -13.26 6.73
N LEU A 13 -1.40 -12.29 5.94
CA LEU A 13 -2.51 -12.38 5.02
C LEU A 13 -2.03 -12.32 3.57
N GLY A 14 -2.72 -13.01 2.69
CA GLY A 14 -2.52 -12.95 1.23
C GLY A 14 -3.68 -12.23 0.57
N ILE A 15 -3.35 -11.34 -0.35
CA ILE A 15 -4.31 -10.62 -1.20
C ILE A 15 -3.90 -10.80 -2.66
N GLU A 16 -4.85 -10.67 -3.57
CA GLU A 16 -4.61 -10.74 -5.00
C GLU A 16 -5.02 -9.40 -5.64
N LEU A 17 -4.12 -8.83 -6.44
CA LEU A 17 -4.40 -7.70 -7.32
C LEU A 17 -3.95 -8.08 -8.73
N GLN A 18 -4.85 -8.01 -9.68
CA GLN A 18 -4.55 -8.22 -11.10
C GLN A 18 -3.97 -6.93 -11.68
N VAL A 19 -2.64 -6.80 -11.55
CA VAL A 19 -1.91 -5.59 -11.96
C VAL A 19 -1.96 -5.43 -13.47
N GLY A 20 -2.51 -4.32 -13.92
CA GLY A 20 -2.54 -3.92 -15.32
C GLY A 20 -1.29 -3.13 -15.76
N PRO A 21 -1.10 -2.94 -17.08
CA PRO A 21 0.02 -2.15 -17.60
C PRO A 21 0.00 -0.68 -17.13
N GLY A 22 -1.17 -0.15 -16.79
CA GLY A 22 -1.35 1.22 -16.29
C GLY A 22 -0.57 1.53 -15.01
N THR A 23 -0.38 0.55 -14.12
CA THR A 23 0.41 0.73 -12.88
C THR A 23 1.87 1.11 -13.15
N PHE A 24 2.44 0.66 -14.27
CA PHE A 24 3.83 0.95 -14.65
C PHE A 24 3.96 2.09 -15.65
N ARG A 25 2.83 2.67 -16.08
CA ARG A 25 2.84 3.82 -17.00
C ARG A 25 3.40 5.05 -16.30
N SER A 26 4.25 5.79 -17.00
CA SER A 26 4.75 7.06 -16.51
C SER A 26 3.61 8.09 -16.40
N VAL A 27 3.69 8.94 -15.39
CA VAL A 27 2.80 10.09 -15.25
C VAL A 27 3.27 11.17 -16.25
N GLU A 28 2.46 11.41 -17.29
CA GLU A 28 2.77 12.37 -18.37
C GLU A 28 2.01 13.70 -18.21
N CYS A 29 1.00 13.73 -17.34
CA CYS A 29 0.21 14.92 -17.06
C CYS A 29 0.97 15.88 -16.12
N GLU A 30 0.63 17.18 -16.19
CA GLU A 30 1.24 18.22 -15.33
C GLU A 30 0.79 18.10 -13.87
N ARG A 31 -0.45 17.67 -13.65
CA ARG A 31 -1.06 17.48 -12.34
C ARG A 31 -1.36 16.01 -12.11
N LEU A 32 -1.01 15.50 -10.92
CA LEU A 32 -1.26 14.11 -10.55
C LEU A 32 -2.74 13.74 -10.58
N GLU A 33 -3.63 14.69 -10.26
CA GLU A 33 -5.07 14.51 -10.24
C GLU A 33 -5.67 14.26 -11.64
N ASP A 34 -4.95 14.65 -12.70
CA ASP A 34 -5.37 14.44 -14.09
C ASP A 34 -4.94 13.06 -14.63
N HIS A 35 -4.08 12.35 -13.89
CA HIS A 35 -3.65 11.00 -14.26
C HIS A 35 -4.77 9.99 -13.99
N ARG A 36 -5.12 9.22 -15.00
CA ARG A 36 -6.12 8.14 -14.88
C ARG A 36 -5.43 6.81 -14.75
N MET A 37 -5.80 6.08 -13.71
CA MET A 37 -5.41 4.67 -13.53
C MET A 37 -6.38 3.77 -14.29
N ASP A 38 -5.86 2.69 -14.85
CA ASP A 38 -6.68 1.60 -15.33
C ASP A 38 -7.29 0.85 -14.13
N PHE A 39 -8.48 0.28 -14.32
CA PHE A 39 -9.08 -0.59 -13.30
C PHE A 39 -8.31 -1.88 -13.17
N GLU A 40 -8.05 -2.28 -11.95
CA GLU A 40 -7.39 -3.54 -11.60
C GLU A 40 -8.26 -4.36 -10.67
N GLY A 41 -8.42 -5.64 -10.97
CA GLY A 41 -9.23 -6.56 -10.19
C GLY A 41 -8.56 -6.89 -8.85
N ILE A 42 -9.32 -6.82 -7.78
CA ILE A 42 -8.92 -7.23 -6.43
C ILE A 42 -9.69 -8.48 -6.03
N ARG A 43 -9.00 -9.41 -5.38
CA ARG A 43 -9.61 -10.55 -4.71
C ARG A 43 -9.01 -10.75 -3.33
N VAL A 44 -9.87 -10.82 -2.33
CA VAL A 44 -9.53 -11.18 -0.95
C VAL A 44 -10.37 -12.37 -0.53
N ARG A 45 -9.74 -13.46 -0.10
CA ARG A 45 -10.45 -14.69 0.30
C ARG A 45 -11.32 -14.44 1.52
N ALA A 46 -12.47 -15.06 1.59
CA ALA A 46 -13.44 -14.92 2.69
C ALA A 46 -12.77 -15.00 4.08
N ARG A 47 -11.96 -16.03 4.31
CA ARG A 47 -11.22 -16.19 5.57
C ARG A 47 -10.25 -15.03 5.90
N ASP A 48 -9.72 -14.36 4.87
CA ASP A 48 -8.78 -13.24 5.05
C ASP A 48 -9.57 -11.92 5.21
N VAL A 49 -10.80 -11.83 4.72
CA VAL A 49 -11.73 -10.70 4.99
C VAL A 49 -12.07 -10.64 6.48
N GLU A 50 -12.41 -11.78 7.11
CA GLU A 50 -12.68 -11.84 8.55
C GLU A 50 -11.47 -11.40 9.38
N ARG A 51 -10.28 -11.82 8.99
CA ARG A 51 -9.03 -11.48 9.68
C ARG A 51 -8.69 -9.99 9.51
N LEU A 52 -8.91 -9.42 8.31
CA LEU A 52 -8.75 -7.98 8.08
C LEU A 52 -9.73 -7.18 8.92
N HIS A 53 -10.99 -7.60 9.01
CA HIS A 53 -11.98 -6.95 9.87
C HIS A 53 -11.57 -7.00 11.35
N ALA A 54 -11.10 -8.15 11.83
CA ALA A 54 -10.61 -8.30 13.21
C ALA A 54 -9.39 -7.37 13.45
N GLN A 55 -8.48 -7.26 12.48
CA GLN A 55 -7.34 -6.35 12.57
C GLN A 55 -7.77 -4.87 12.58
N ASP A 56 -8.73 -4.48 11.73
CA ASP A 56 -9.26 -3.10 11.72
C ASP A 56 -9.86 -2.73 13.10
N ARG A 57 -10.60 -3.66 13.71
CA ARG A 57 -11.15 -3.47 15.07
C ARG A 57 -10.04 -3.40 16.13
N HIS A 58 -9.02 -4.25 16.03
CA HIS A 58 -7.89 -4.25 16.96
C HIS A 58 -7.12 -2.92 16.87
N ARG A 59 -6.87 -2.41 15.66
CA ARG A 59 -6.24 -1.10 15.44
C ARG A 59 -7.09 0.05 16.01
N ALA A 60 -8.41 0.02 15.80
CA ALA A 60 -9.31 1.03 16.35
C ALA A 60 -9.28 1.06 17.88
N GLY A 61 -9.01 -0.07 18.53
CA GLY A 61 -8.77 -0.19 19.97
C GLY A 61 -7.36 0.18 20.44
N GLY A 62 -6.49 0.67 19.53
CA GLY A 62 -5.10 1.07 19.84
C GLY A 62 -4.12 -0.12 19.83
N GLY A 63 -4.52 -1.30 19.38
CA GLY A 63 -3.67 -2.49 19.30
C GLY A 63 -3.26 -2.83 17.87
N GLY A 64 -2.18 -3.59 17.74
CA GLY A 64 -1.68 -4.11 16.47
C GLY A 64 -1.26 -3.03 15.46
N ARG A 65 -0.61 -3.47 14.40
CA ARG A 65 -0.21 -2.63 13.25
C ARG A 65 -0.33 -3.43 11.97
N THR A 66 -0.61 -2.78 10.85
CA THR A 66 -0.67 -3.39 9.54
C THR A 66 0.53 -2.96 8.70
N LEU A 67 1.39 -3.93 8.37
CA LEU A 67 2.48 -3.76 7.42
C LEU A 67 2.02 -4.20 6.02
N ALA A 68 1.94 -3.27 5.09
CA ALA A 68 1.79 -3.59 3.69
C ALA A 68 3.16 -3.96 3.09
N VAL A 69 3.23 -5.12 2.43
CA VAL A 69 4.41 -5.55 1.68
C VAL A 69 4.12 -5.38 0.19
N GLY A 70 4.71 -4.36 -0.41
CA GLY A 70 4.48 -3.91 -1.79
C GLY A 70 3.36 -2.88 -1.93
N SER A 71 3.51 -2.02 -2.94
CA SER A 71 2.51 -1.00 -3.32
C SER A 71 1.16 -1.62 -3.71
N THR A 72 1.17 -2.82 -4.29
CA THR A 72 -0.01 -3.62 -4.60
C THR A 72 -0.84 -3.89 -3.34
N SER A 73 -0.19 -4.26 -2.23
CA SER A 73 -0.86 -4.49 -0.94
C SER A 73 -1.50 -3.22 -0.40
N VAL A 74 -0.81 -2.07 -0.51
CA VAL A 74 -1.37 -0.78 -0.12
C VAL A 74 -2.62 -0.48 -0.92
N ARG A 75 -2.55 -0.56 -2.26
CA ARG A 75 -3.69 -0.25 -3.13
C ARG A 75 -4.89 -1.14 -2.82
N THR A 76 -4.67 -2.43 -2.59
CA THR A 76 -5.74 -3.34 -2.16
C THR A 76 -6.35 -2.92 -0.84
N LEU A 77 -5.54 -2.72 0.20
CA LEU A 77 -6.03 -2.40 1.54
C LEU A 77 -6.78 -1.06 1.59
N GLU A 78 -6.24 -0.03 0.93
CA GLU A 78 -6.85 1.31 0.91
C GLU A 78 -8.08 1.41 -0.01
N SER A 79 -8.28 0.42 -0.91
CA SER A 79 -9.48 0.29 -1.76
C SER A 79 -10.60 -0.52 -1.12
N LEU A 80 -10.36 -1.21 0.00
CA LEU A 80 -11.40 -1.97 0.68
C LEU A 80 -12.54 -1.05 1.16
N PRO A 81 -13.80 -1.54 1.14
CA PRO A 81 -14.92 -0.77 1.65
C PRO A 81 -14.71 -0.40 3.13
N PRO A 82 -15.32 0.69 3.60
CA PRO A 82 -15.18 1.15 4.99
C PRO A 82 -15.57 0.09 6.02
N SER A 83 -16.64 -0.69 5.75
CA SER A 83 -17.02 -1.86 6.54
C SER A 83 -16.86 -3.15 5.71
N LEU A 84 -16.39 -4.21 6.36
CA LEU A 84 -16.26 -5.54 5.79
C LEU A 84 -17.38 -6.49 6.24
N GLU A 85 -18.37 -6.01 7.01
CA GLU A 85 -19.43 -6.83 7.60
C GLU A 85 -20.30 -7.49 6.55
N GLU A 86 -20.65 -6.79 5.48
CA GLU A 86 -21.44 -7.37 4.39
C GLU A 86 -20.69 -8.48 3.66
N ALA A 87 -19.40 -8.30 3.41
CA ALA A 87 -18.56 -9.32 2.79
C ALA A 87 -18.40 -10.55 3.69
N ILE A 88 -18.30 -10.36 5.01
CA ILE A 88 -18.26 -11.43 5.99
C ILE A 88 -19.59 -12.17 6.01
N ALA A 89 -20.72 -11.45 6.03
CA ALA A 89 -22.06 -12.06 6.03
C ALA A 89 -22.33 -12.87 4.76
N ALA A 90 -21.78 -12.46 3.62
CA ALA A 90 -21.87 -13.21 2.38
C ALA A 90 -21.10 -14.54 2.39
N GLY A 91 -20.07 -14.67 3.24
CA GLY A 91 -19.25 -15.89 3.37
C GLY A 91 -18.47 -16.26 2.11
N SER A 92 -18.33 -15.35 1.16
CA SER A 92 -17.63 -15.52 -0.11
C SER A 92 -16.40 -14.64 -0.20
N ASP A 93 -15.52 -14.94 -1.17
CA ASP A 93 -14.40 -14.08 -1.48
C ASP A 93 -14.91 -12.67 -1.86
N LEU A 94 -14.22 -11.64 -1.40
CA LEU A 94 -14.50 -10.26 -1.76
C LEU A 94 -13.76 -9.93 -3.07
N GLU A 95 -14.54 -9.65 -4.12
CA GLU A 95 -14.03 -9.32 -5.45
C GLU A 95 -14.58 -7.98 -5.91
N PHE A 96 -13.69 -7.09 -6.35
CA PHE A 96 -14.05 -5.79 -6.89
C PHE A 96 -12.89 -5.22 -7.73
N ALA A 97 -13.12 -4.08 -8.39
CA ALA A 97 -12.08 -3.40 -9.15
C ALA A 97 -11.70 -2.07 -8.49
N THR A 98 -10.45 -1.66 -8.66
CA THR A 98 -9.94 -0.37 -8.18
C THR A 98 -9.14 0.36 -9.24
N ASP A 99 -9.34 1.65 -9.33
CA ASP A 99 -8.51 2.62 -10.04
C ASP A 99 -7.79 3.56 -9.05
N LEU A 100 -7.69 3.16 -7.79
CA LEU A 100 -7.12 3.98 -6.73
C LEU A 100 -5.70 4.42 -7.07
N MET A 101 -5.49 5.71 -7.13
CA MET A 101 -4.20 6.37 -7.16
C MET A 101 -4.00 7.15 -5.87
N LEU A 102 -3.13 6.66 -5.01
CA LEU A 102 -2.75 7.38 -3.80
C LEU A 102 -1.77 8.50 -4.15
N VAL A 103 -2.10 9.73 -3.72
CA VAL A 103 -1.29 10.92 -3.92
C VAL A 103 -1.05 11.66 -2.59
N PRO A 104 -0.01 12.51 -2.51
CA PRO A 104 0.24 13.31 -1.31
C PRO A 104 -0.99 14.09 -0.86
N GLY A 105 -1.32 14.02 0.43
CA GLY A 105 -2.50 14.66 1.02
C GLY A 105 -3.72 13.74 1.16
N MET A 106 -3.73 12.60 0.47
CA MET A 106 -4.76 11.57 0.73
C MET A 106 -4.44 10.80 2.02
N PRO A 107 -5.47 10.48 2.83
CA PRO A 107 -5.26 9.69 4.05
C PRO A 107 -4.93 8.24 3.72
N VAL A 108 -3.92 7.71 4.39
CA VAL A 108 -3.65 6.27 4.46
C VAL A 108 -4.33 5.75 5.72
N ARG A 109 -5.27 4.83 5.56
CA ARG A 109 -6.20 4.43 6.64
C ARG A 109 -5.90 3.07 7.24
N ARG A 110 -5.54 2.09 6.39
CA ARG A 110 -5.35 0.68 6.79
C ARG A 110 -3.91 0.25 6.91
N CYS A 111 -2.97 1.04 6.39
CA CYS A 111 -1.55 0.71 6.42
C CYS A 111 -0.81 1.57 7.45
N ASP A 112 -0.18 0.94 8.43
CA ASP A 112 0.65 1.64 9.44
C ASP A 112 2.12 1.63 9.05
N LEU A 113 2.53 0.67 8.22
CA LEU A 113 3.90 0.53 7.70
C LEU A 113 3.84 0.10 6.24
N LEU A 114 4.88 0.45 5.50
CA LEU A 114 5.04 0.02 4.11
C LEU A 114 6.46 -0.47 3.87
N LEU A 115 6.59 -1.71 3.39
CA LEU A 115 7.83 -2.24 2.82
C LEU A 115 7.68 -2.25 1.30
N THR A 116 8.51 -1.52 0.58
CA THR A 116 8.45 -1.42 -0.88
C THR A 116 9.82 -1.19 -1.48
N ASN A 117 9.98 -1.48 -2.78
CA ASN A 117 11.20 -1.13 -3.52
C ASN A 117 11.32 0.39 -3.72
N PHE A 118 12.50 0.83 -4.15
CA PHE A 118 12.66 2.16 -4.72
C PHE A 118 12.07 2.20 -6.13
N HIS A 119 11.18 3.17 -6.36
CA HIS A 119 10.45 3.32 -7.62
C HIS A 119 11.09 4.38 -8.52
N LEU A 120 10.72 4.39 -9.81
CA LEU A 120 11.21 5.42 -10.73
C LEU A 120 10.56 6.78 -10.49
N PRO A 121 11.27 7.85 -10.81
CA PRO A 121 10.67 9.17 -10.94
C PRO A 121 9.49 9.16 -11.93
N ARG A 122 8.53 10.06 -11.72
CA ARG A 122 7.31 10.20 -12.54
C ARG A 122 6.47 8.92 -12.65
N SER A 123 6.48 8.07 -11.63
CA SER A 123 5.59 6.91 -11.56
C SER A 123 4.47 7.12 -10.53
N THR A 124 3.34 6.47 -10.74
CA THR A 124 2.24 6.43 -9.77
C THR A 124 2.68 5.82 -8.44
N LEU A 125 3.69 4.94 -8.48
CA LEU A 125 4.24 4.26 -7.30
C LEU A 125 5.04 5.21 -6.40
N ILE A 126 5.78 6.19 -6.96
CA ILE A 126 6.46 7.18 -6.12
C ILE A 126 5.45 8.15 -5.51
N ALA A 127 4.33 8.45 -6.21
CA ALA A 127 3.24 9.26 -5.66
C ALA A 127 2.58 8.55 -4.47
N LEU A 128 2.37 7.23 -4.56
CA LEU A 128 1.86 6.40 -3.47
C LEU A 128 2.77 6.48 -2.24
N VAL A 129 4.08 6.31 -2.41
CA VAL A 129 5.01 6.42 -1.26
C VAL A 129 5.01 7.85 -0.70
N ALA A 130 4.90 8.86 -1.55
CA ALA A 130 4.81 10.26 -1.14
C ALA A 130 3.51 10.55 -0.36
N ALA A 131 2.43 9.78 -0.55
CA ALA A 131 1.23 9.87 0.29
C ALA A 131 1.52 9.50 1.77
N PHE A 132 2.47 8.59 2.01
CA PHE A 132 2.88 8.25 3.38
C PHE A 132 3.78 9.30 4.01
N VAL A 133 4.81 9.76 3.31
CA VAL A 133 5.91 10.50 3.94
C VAL A 133 6.06 11.95 3.46
N GLY A 134 5.25 12.37 2.50
CA GLY A 134 5.33 13.68 1.88
C GLY A 134 6.32 13.76 0.72
N LEU A 135 6.02 14.64 -0.23
CA LEU A 135 6.77 14.74 -1.49
C LEU A 135 8.21 15.22 -1.28
N ASP A 136 8.44 16.20 -0.42
CA ASP A 136 9.79 16.76 -0.22
C ASP A 136 10.71 15.76 0.48
N ARG A 137 10.18 15.03 1.46
CA ARG A 137 10.92 13.98 2.15
C ARG A 137 11.30 12.85 1.20
N ILE A 138 10.36 12.38 0.36
CA ILE A 138 10.66 11.30 -0.58
C ILE A 138 11.70 11.73 -1.63
N LYS A 139 11.62 12.96 -2.14
CA LYS A 139 12.65 13.50 -3.04
C LYS A 139 14.04 13.49 -2.41
N SER A 140 14.15 13.95 -1.17
CA SER A 140 15.41 13.97 -0.42
C SER A 140 15.96 12.58 -0.17
N LEU A 141 15.09 11.64 0.24
CA LEU A 141 15.46 10.23 0.47
C LEU A 141 15.93 9.55 -0.82
N TYR A 142 15.26 9.80 -1.94
CA TYR A 142 15.64 9.22 -3.23
C TYR A 142 16.94 9.79 -3.77
N ALA A 143 17.18 11.09 -3.59
CA ALA A 143 18.47 11.71 -3.94
C ALA A 143 19.61 11.12 -3.09
N MET A 144 19.36 10.88 -1.80
CA MET A 144 20.33 10.21 -0.91
C MET A 144 20.54 8.76 -1.35
N ALA A 145 19.48 8.00 -1.59
CA ALA A 145 19.57 6.59 -2.00
C ALA A 145 20.36 6.44 -3.32
N ALA A 146 20.13 7.33 -4.29
CA ALA A 146 20.89 7.33 -5.54
C ALA A 146 22.37 7.63 -5.31
N ARG A 147 22.71 8.59 -4.46
CA ARG A 147 24.10 8.94 -4.12
C ARG A 147 24.82 7.83 -3.38
N GLU A 148 24.12 7.11 -2.48
CA GLU A 148 24.66 6.00 -1.70
C GLU A 148 24.67 4.68 -2.49
N GLY A 149 24.28 4.67 -3.76
CA GLY A 149 24.34 3.50 -4.64
C GLY A 149 23.24 2.46 -4.43
N TYR A 150 22.12 2.83 -3.80
CA TYR A 150 20.95 1.95 -3.72
C TYR A 150 20.40 1.64 -5.11
N ARG A 151 19.97 0.40 -5.29
CA ARG A 151 19.39 -0.09 -6.55
C ARG A 151 17.89 0.13 -6.56
N PHE A 152 17.39 0.44 -7.73
CA PHE A 152 15.98 0.74 -7.95
C PHE A 152 15.27 -0.40 -8.67
N PHE A 153 13.94 -0.36 -8.70
CA PHE A 153 13.07 -1.37 -9.32
C PHE A 153 13.02 -2.74 -8.62
N SER A 154 12.46 -3.72 -9.34
CA SER A 154 12.15 -5.06 -8.83
C SER A 154 13.37 -5.85 -8.33
N TYR A 155 14.54 -5.59 -8.91
CA TYR A 155 15.80 -6.21 -8.49
C TYR A 155 16.63 -5.31 -7.58
N GLY A 156 16.01 -4.25 -7.11
CA GLY A 156 16.66 -3.24 -6.29
C GLY A 156 16.55 -3.53 -4.80
N ASP A 157 17.00 -2.53 -4.07
CA ASP A 157 16.88 -2.48 -2.63
C ASP A 157 15.44 -2.09 -2.23
N ALA A 158 15.11 -2.27 -0.96
CA ALA A 158 13.79 -1.95 -0.43
C ALA A 158 13.91 -0.92 0.70
N MET A 159 12.86 -0.14 0.89
CA MET A 159 12.71 0.77 2.01
C MET A 159 11.54 0.33 2.90
N LEU A 160 11.68 0.56 4.21
CA LEU A 160 10.63 0.40 5.18
C LEU A 160 10.18 1.78 5.67
N VAL A 161 8.92 2.12 5.39
CA VAL A 161 8.27 3.30 5.96
C VAL A 161 7.71 2.92 7.33
N LEU A 162 8.17 3.62 8.36
CA LEU A 162 7.73 3.43 9.74
C LEU A 162 6.57 4.38 10.09
N PRO A 163 5.75 4.09 11.10
CA PRO A 163 4.62 4.93 11.48
C PRO A 163 5.00 6.38 11.79
N GLU A 164 6.15 6.59 12.39
CA GLU A 164 6.68 7.91 12.77
C GLU A 164 7.04 8.78 11.56
N ALA A 165 7.22 8.15 10.38
CA ALA A 165 7.47 8.85 9.13
C ALA A 165 6.19 9.25 8.39
N ILE A 166 5.04 8.67 8.76
CA ILE A 166 3.76 8.92 8.10
C ILE A 166 3.25 10.30 8.53
N ILE A 167 2.92 11.12 7.55
CA ILE A 167 2.34 12.45 7.79
C ILE A 167 0.83 12.33 7.97
N ALA A 168 0.29 13.07 8.95
CA ALA A 168 -1.17 13.18 9.06
C ALA A 168 -1.73 13.90 7.83
N PRO A 169 -2.90 13.49 7.30
CA PRO A 169 -3.58 14.22 6.25
C PRO A 169 -3.94 15.63 6.73
N ARG A 170 -3.72 16.62 5.88
CA ARG A 170 -4.08 18.02 6.13
C ARG A 170 -5.57 18.25 5.92
#